data_0eff91b2909a140e3cadb943b3fb540c
#
_entry.id   0eff91b2909a140e3cadb943b3fb540c
#
_cell.length_a   1.000
_cell.length_b   1.000
_cell.length_c   1.000
_cell.angle_alpha   90.00
_cell.angle_beta   90.00
_cell.angle_gamma   90.00
#
_symmetry.space_group_name_H-M   'P 1'
#
loop_
_entity.id
_entity.type
_entity.pdbx_description
1 polymer ?
#
loop_
_entity_poly.entity_id
_entity_poly.type
_entity_poly.pdbx_seq_one_letter_code
_entity_poly.pdbx_strand_id
1 'polypeptide(L)'
;AGWQLMTTKNEYDAGEGRNTGNDFYQTLGSTIDGRRFLGYINSWNWTNFYGHADYTYNNMVQASVNIAVDAASSTGTDVARFYTYPSVGVTLLGKGWKPLLDATWLNKLNVRAEYGLTGNSRFSSQMGGYYYSTVPYMQLSTIVRSNIPNVSLKPEKNASLNLGLDLSVLNNRLNVSFDYYNNQISDMISAMPLSSVYGSVPYYANVGKLENTGIELSVQASLVRTRNFEWIVGGNITRSRDLSLIHISEPTR
;
A
#
# COMPACT_ATOMS: atom_id res chain seq x y z
N ALA A 1 1.73 21.81 2.40
CA ALA A 1 0.42 21.22 2.65
C ALA A 1 -0.34 21.05 1.34
N GLY A 2 -1.21 20.06 1.26
CA GLY A 2 -2.01 19.81 0.08
C GLY A 2 -3.25 18.96 0.36
N TRP A 3 -4.06 18.82 -0.67
CA TRP A 3 -5.27 18.02 -0.65
C TRP A 3 -5.40 17.27 -1.97
N GLN A 4 -5.91 16.03 -1.88
CA GLN A 4 -6.17 15.16 -3.02
C GLN A 4 -7.58 14.57 -2.91
N LEU A 5 -8.24 14.43 -4.05
CA LEU A 5 -9.52 13.72 -4.19
C LEU A 5 -9.39 12.72 -5.33
N MET A 6 -9.83 11.50 -5.09
CA MET A 6 -9.96 10.47 -6.12
C MET A 6 -11.38 9.91 -6.10
N THR A 7 -12.00 9.89 -7.27
CA THR A 7 -13.31 9.27 -7.51
C THR A 7 -13.11 8.15 -8.52
N THR A 8 -13.56 6.97 -8.17
CA THR A 8 -13.49 5.79 -9.03
C THR A 8 -14.89 5.26 -9.29
N LYS A 9 -15.20 5.04 -10.56
CA LYS A 9 -16.41 4.35 -11.00
C LYS A 9 -15.99 3.23 -11.95
N ASN A 10 -16.27 2.00 -11.57
CA ASN A 10 -16.10 0.82 -12.42
C ASN A 10 -17.48 0.32 -12.83
N GLU A 11 -17.71 0.19 -14.12
CA GLU A 11 -18.91 -0.36 -14.70
C GLU A 11 -18.53 -1.57 -15.54
N TYR A 12 -19.20 -2.67 -15.30
CA TYR A 12 -18.96 -3.92 -15.99
C TYR A 12 -20.30 -4.45 -16.48
N ASP A 13 -20.40 -4.67 -17.79
CA ASP A 13 -21.51 -5.30 -18.45
C ASP A 13 -21.02 -6.47 -19.29
N ALA A 14 -21.64 -7.61 -19.14
CA ALA A 14 -21.34 -8.80 -19.90
C ALA A 14 -22.63 -9.51 -20.36
N GLY A 15 -22.54 -10.14 -21.51
CA GLY A 15 -23.61 -10.95 -22.06
C GLY A 15 -23.10 -12.30 -22.52
N GLU A 16 -23.85 -13.35 -22.23
CA GLU A 16 -23.65 -14.71 -22.74
C GLU A 16 -24.91 -15.15 -23.48
N GLY A 17 -24.70 -15.78 -24.65
CA GLY A 17 -25.78 -16.41 -25.39
C GLY A 17 -25.28 -17.71 -26.02
N ARG A 18 -26.19 -18.66 -26.16
CA ARG A 18 -25.91 -19.98 -26.72
C ARG A 18 -26.76 -20.22 -27.97
N ASN A 19 -26.28 -21.14 -28.81
CA ASN A 19 -26.96 -21.58 -30.00
C ASN A 19 -27.25 -20.42 -30.96
N THR A 20 -26.24 -19.94 -31.64
CA THR A 20 -26.38 -18.96 -32.73
C THR A 20 -27.00 -19.63 -33.95
N GLY A 21 -27.99 -19.00 -34.56
CA GLY A 21 -28.74 -19.60 -35.69
C GLY A 21 -27.89 -19.88 -36.94
N ASN A 22 -26.66 -19.36 -37.02
CA ASN A 22 -25.67 -19.69 -38.05
C ASN A 22 -24.26 -19.33 -37.54
N ASP A 23 -23.23 -19.90 -38.18
CA ASP A 23 -21.82 -19.71 -37.83
C ASP A 23 -21.21 -18.40 -38.38
N PHE A 24 -21.91 -17.67 -39.22
CA PHE A 24 -21.40 -16.44 -39.84
C PHE A 24 -21.68 -15.19 -39.00
N TYR A 25 -22.76 -15.19 -38.21
CA TYR A 25 -23.18 -14.06 -37.36
C TYR A 25 -23.28 -14.48 -35.90
N GLN A 26 -22.13 -14.57 -35.26
CA GLN A 26 -22.05 -14.95 -33.83
C GLN A 26 -22.16 -13.70 -32.95
N THR A 27 -23.35 -13.13 -32.86
CA THR A 27 -23.65 -11.99 -31.97
C THR A 27 -24.66 -12.40 -30.90
N LEU A 28 -24.67 -11.66 -29.77
CA LEU A 28 -25.65 -11.87 -28.69
C LEU A 28 -27.10 -11.77 -29.21
N GLY A 29 -27.35 -10.94 -30.24
CA GLY A 29 -28.63 -10.78 -30.89
C GLY A 29 -29.09 -12.01 -31.68
N SER A 30 -28.16 -12.81 -32.23
CA SER A 30 -28.45 -14.01 -33.03
C SER A 30 -28.55 -15.30 -32.21
N THR A 31 -28.39 -15.26 -30.89
CA THR A 31 -28.53 -16.43 -30.03
C THR A 31 -29.99 -16.80 -29.82
N ILE A 32 -30.30 -18.10 -29.87
CA ILE A 32 -31.64 -18.64 -29.74
C ILE A 32 -31.94 -19.01 -28.28
N ASP A 33 -30.93 -19.54 -27.58
CA ASP A 33 -31.06 -20.04 -26.21
C ASP A 33 -30.08 -19.36 -25.23
N GLY A 34 -30.45 -19.38 -23.94
CA GLY A 34 -29.51 -19.14 -22.84
C GLY A 34 -28.93 -17.73 -22.79
N ARG A 35 -29.71 -16.72 -23.17
CA ARG A 35 -29.25 -15.33 -23.04
C ARG A 35 -29.13 -14.96 -21.57
N ARG A 36 -27.93 -14.60 -21.16
CA ARG A 36 -27.62 -14.14 -19.81
C ARG A 36 -26.93 -12.79 -19.88
N PHE A 37 -27.43 -11.84 -19.13
CA PHE A 37 -26.80 -10.54 -18.96
C PHE A 37 -26.34 -10.39 -17.52
N LEU A 38 -25.12 -9.94 -17.35
CA LEU A 38 -24.48 -9.70 -16.04
C LEU A 38 -23.91 -8.29 -16.07
N GLY A 39 -24.08 -7.57 -14.98
CA GLY A 39 -23.50 -6.25 -14.86
C GLY A 39 -23.39 -5.81 -13.40
N TYR A 40 -22.44 -4.96 -13.12
CA TYR A 40 -22.34 -4.27 -11.85
C TYR A 40 -21.69 -2.89 -12.00
N ILE A 41 -22.06 -1.99 -11.12
CA ILE A 41 -21.43 -0.69 -10.96
C ILE A 41 -20.81 -0.66 -9.57
N ASN A 42 -19.51 -0.36 -9.52
CA ASN A 42 -18.79 -0.16 -8.28
C ASN A 42 -18.19 1.24 -8.28
N SER A 43 -18.51 2.04 -7.29
CA SER A 43 -17.98 3.39 -7.14
C SER A 43 -17.49 3.62 -5.70
N TRP A 44 -16.37 4.31 -5.57
CA TRP A 44 -15.85 4.72 -4.28
C TRP A 44 -15.06 6.02 -4.42
N ASN A 45 -14.99 6.77 -3.34
CA ASN A 45 -14.29 8.04 -3.26
C ASN A 45 -13.25 7.95 -2.15
N TRP A 46 -12.13 8.61 -2.38
CA TRP A 46 -11.06 8.76 -1.40
C TRP A 46 -10.60 10.21 -1.40
N THR A 47 -10.33 10.74 -0.22
CA THR A 47 -9.73 12.06 -0.04
C THR A 47 -8.61 11.99 0.97
N ASN A 48 -7.59 12.81 0.74
CA ASN A 48 -6.42 12.92 1.60
C ASN A 48 -6.09 14.40 1.80
N PHE A 49 -5.84 14.77 3.05
CA PHE A 49 -5.24 16.05 3.43
C PHE A 49 -3.85 15.76 3.98
N TYR A 50 -2.84 16.49 3.54
CA TYR A 50 -1.48 16.29 4.03
C TYR A 50 -0.77 17.59 4.32
N GLY A 51 0.09 17.54 5.34
CA GLY A 51 1.01 18.59 5.72
C GLY A 51 2.41 18.04 5.91
N HIS A 52 3.41 18.84 5.57
CA HIS A 52 4.82 18.51 5.71
C HIS A 52 5.58 19.75 6.20
N ALA A 53 6.50 19.54 7.13
CA ALA A 53 7.39 20.56 7.64
C ALA A 53 8.79 19.98 7.82
N ASP A 54 9.80 20.70 7.31
CA ASP A 54 11.21 20.42 7.50
C ASP A 54 11.88 21.55 8.26
N TYR A 55 12.77 21.20 9.17
CA TYR A 55 13.58 22.13 9.90
C TYR A 55 15.02 21.66 9.98
N THR A 56 15.95 22.50 9.59
CA THR A 56 17.39 22.22 9.68
C THR A 56 18.04 23.20 10.66
N TYR A 57 18.63 22.64 11.71
CA TYR A 57 19.35 23.40 12.73
C TYR A 57 20.85 23.35 12.49
N ASN A 58 21.47 24.52 12.25
CA ASN A 58 22.92 24.73 12.08
C ASN A 58 23.63 23.74 11.14
N ASN A 59 22.96 23.18 10.16
CA ASN A 59 23.47 22.07 9.33
C ASN A 59 23.97 20.85 10.14
N MET A 60 23.50 20.70 11.38
CA MET A 60 23.84 19.59 12.27
C MET A 60 22.73 18.56 12.35
N VAL A 61 21.49 19.03 12.42
CA VAL A 61 20.32 18.19 12.58
C VAL A 61 19.23 18.67 11.63
N GLN A 62 18.68 17.75 10.88
CA GLN A 62 17.47 17.96 10.09
C GLN A 62 16.34 17.14 10.72
N ALA A 63 15.21 17.78 10.95
CA ALA A 63 13.98 17.12 11.41
C ALA A 63 12.89 17.32 10.37
N SER A 64 12.13 16.28 10.09
CA SER A 64 10.97 16.30 9.21
C SER A 64 9.74 15.77 9.95
N VAL A 65 8.61 16.40 9.74
CA VAL A 65 7.32 15.96 10.27
C VAL A 65 6.31 15.95 9.14
N ASN A 66 5.63 14.84 8.99
CA ASN A 66 4.52 14.71 8.04
C ASN A 66 3.26 14.28 8.79
N ILE A 67 2.14 14.74 8.32
CA ILE A 67 0.81 14.28 8.75
C ILE A 67 -0.06 14.11 7.51
N ALA A 68 -0.70 12.97 7.40
CA ALA A 68 -1.73 12.71 6.41
C ALA A 68 -3.02 12.31 7.09
N VAL A 69 -4.14 12.76 6.57
CA VAL A 69 -5.49 12.41 7.05
C VAL A 69 -6.29 11.91 5.86
N ASP A 70 -6.60 10.63 5.87
CA ASP A 70 -7.34 9.94 4.82
C ASP A 70 -8.78 9.70 5.20
N ALA A 71 -9.67 9.79 4.21
CA ALA A 71 -11.03 9.29 4.32
C ALA A 71 -11.41 8.55 3.04
N ALA A 72 -12.09 7.41 3.18
CA ALA A 72 -12.59 6.62 2.07
C ALA A 72 -14.03 6.18 2.27
N SER A 73 -14.80 6.16 1.20
CA SER A 73 -16.19 5.67 1.23
C SER A 73 -16.29 4.14 1.29
N SER A 74 -15.16 3.45 1.11
CA SER A 74 -15.05 1.98 1.15
C SER A 74 -14.95 1.38 2.56
N THR A 75 -14.67 2.21 3.57
CA THR A 75 -14.63 1.76 4.98
C THR A 75 -16.03 1.38 5.49
N GLY A 76 -16.07 0.53 6.50
CA GLY A 76 -17.32 0.13 7.16
C GLY A 76 -18.08 1.33 7.73
N THR A 77 -19.39 1.17 7.94
CA THR A 77 -20.26 2.25 8.42
C THR A 77 -20.08 2.57 9.91
N ASP A 78 -19.60 1.61 10.68
CA ASP A 78 -19.48 1.67 12.14
C ASP A 78 -18.06 2.04 12.61
N VAL A 79 -17.19 2.46 11.67
CA VAL A 79 -15.83 2.87 11.98
C VAL A 79 -15.62 4.36 11.69
N ALA A 80 -14.49 4.89 12.16
CA ALA A 80 -14.11 6.27 11.91
C ALA A 80 -14.01 6.53 10.39
N ARG A 81 -14.43 7.72 9.97
CA ARG A 81 -14.32 8.14 8.56
C ARG A 81 -12.95 8.67 8.22
N PHE A 82 -12.26 9.27 9.18
CA PHE A 82 -10.94 9.88 9.01
C PHE A 82 -9.90 9.09 9.78
N TYR A 83 -8.81 8.78 9.12
CA TYR A 83 -7.66 8.09 9.68
C TYR A 83 -6.42 8.95 9.53
N THR A 84 -5.68 9.12 10.62
CA THR A 84 -4.50 9.99 10.67
C THR A 84 -3.23 9.15 10.63
N TYR A 85 -2.29 9.54 9.79
CA TYR A 85 -1.02 8.87 9.54
C TYR A 85 0.14 9.87 9.74
N PRO A 86 0.67 9.99 10.96
CA PRO A 86 1.83 10.82 11.23
C PRO A 86 3.11 10.09 10.84
N SER A 87 4.15 10.87 10.47
CA SER A 87 5.52 10.39 10.37
C SER A 87 6.50 11.45 10.85
N VAL A 88 7.61 11.02 11.39
CA VAL A 88 8.70 11.86 11.86
C VAL A 88 10.03 11.27 11.41
N GLY A 89 10.92 12.13 10.95
CA GLY A 89 12.27 11.79 10.57
C GLY A 89 13.28 12.72 11.22
N VAL A 90 14.43 12.17 11.58
CA VAL A 90 15.58 12.95 12.08
C VAL A 90 16.83 12.46 11.35
N THR A 91 17.59 13.41 10.82
CA THR A 91 18.88 13.16 10.20
C THR A 91 19.96 13.97 10.92
N LEU A 92 20.95 13.28 11.45
CA LEU A 92 22.15 13.90 11.99
C LEU A 92 23.16 14.09 10.85
N LEU A 93 23.52 15.33 10.58
CA LEU A 93 24.47 15.73 9.55
C LEU A 93 25.86 15.83 10.16
N GLY A 94 26.68 14.79 10.03
CA GLY A 94 27.98 14.71 10.69
C GLY A 94 28.93 15.86 10.34
N LYS A 95 28.90 16.34 9.10
CA LYS A 95 29.71 17.49 8.68
C LYS A 95 29.29 18.85 9.31
N GLY A 96 28.14 18.91 9.96
CA GLY A 96 27.75 20.08 10.76
C GLY A 96 28.49 20.19 12.09
N TRP A 97 29.12 19.10 12.59
CA TRP A 97 29.79 19.06 13.88
C TRP A 97 31.28 19.38 13.76
N LYS A 98 31.79 20.31 14.58
CA LYS A 98 33.19 20.80 14.52
C LYS A 98 34.24 19.69 14.40
N PRO A 99 34.26 18.61 15.22
CA PRO A 99 35.27 17.56 15.10
C PRO A 99 35.27 16.82 13.75
N LEU A 100 34.12 16.72 13.09
CA LEU A 100 33.95 16.04 11.81
C LEU A 100 34.05 17.01 10.62
N LEU A 101 33.81 18.31 10.85
CA LEU A 101 33.94 19.34 9.85
C LEU A 101 35.41 19.44 9.34
N ASP A 102 36.36 19.36 10.26
CA ASP A 102 37.78 19.48 9.97
C ASP A 102 38.41 18.19 9.40
N ALA A 103 37.69 17.07 9.44
CA ALA A 103 38.15 15.81 8.89
C ALA A 103 38.15 15.86 7.34
N THR A 104 39.33 16.06 6.73
CA THR A 104 39.49 16.19 5.29
C THR A 104 39.20 14.93 4.49
N TRP A 105 39.34 13.76 5.13
CA TRP A 105 39.05 12.43 4.54
C TRP A 105 37.55 12.11 4.50
N LEU A 106 36.75 12.76 5.37
CA LEU A 106 35.31 12.57 5.50
C LEU A 106 34.57 13.59 4.66
N ASN A 107 33.75 13.17 3.69
CA ASN A 107 32.94 14.05 2.85
C ASN A 107 31.50 14.11 3.33
N LYS A 108 30.93 12.99 3.74
CA LYS A 108 29.55 12.89 4.24
C LYS A 108 29.47 11.84 5.35
N LEU A 109 28.77 12.15 6.40
CA LEU A 109 28.33 11.20 7.42
C LEU A 109 26.93 11.62 7.86
N ASN A 110 25.94 10.86 7.47
CA ASN A 110 24.57 11.12 7.88
C ASN A 110 24.02 9.88 8.60
N VAL A 111 23.40 10.10 9.74
CA VAL A 111 22.63 9.08 10.46
C VAL A 111 21.16 9.46 10.39
N ARG A 112 20.33 8.58 9.84
CA ARG A 112 18.91 8.78 9.62
C ARG A 112 18.10 7.87 10.53
N ALA A 113 17.05 8.39 11.11
CA ALA A 113 16.04 7.62 11.84
C ALA A 113 14.66 8.15 11.47
N GLU A 114 13.82 7.29 10.95
CA GLU A 114 12.47 7.64 10.49
C GLU A 114 11.48 6.64 11.05
N TYR A 115 10.36 7.17 11.54
CA TYR A 115 9.22 6.36 11.96
C TYR A 115 7.94 6.99 11.42
N GLY A 116 7.08 6.17 10.82
CA GLY A 116 5.85 6.66 10.23
C GLY A 116 4.76 5.62 10.19
N LEU A 117 3.54 6.13 10.16
CA LEU A 117 2.33 5.35 9.91
C LEU A 117 1.85 5.66 8.51
N THR A 118 1.44 4.63 7.79
CA THR A 118 0.71 4.74 6.52
C THR A 118 -0.50 3.83 6.54
N GLY A 119 -1.48 4.10 5.69
CA GLY A 119 -2.70 3.31 5.61
C GLY A 119 -3.08 3.00 4.18
N ASN A 120 -3.80 1.88 4.01
CA ASN A 120 -4.45 1.54 2.76
C ASN A 120 -5.95 1.54 2.96
N SER A 121 -6.61 2.60 2.47
CA SER A 121 -8.07 2.77 2.49
C SER A 121 -8.70 2.64 1.09
N ARG A 122 -7.88 2.33 0.06
CA ARG A 122 -8.32 2.22 -1.33
C ARG A 122 -8.69 0.79 -1.69
N PHE A 123 -9.76 0.29 -1.11
CA PHE A 123 -10.31 -1.04 -1.40
C PHE A 123 -11.76 -0.92 -1.88
N SER A 124 -12.32 -2.01 -2.41
CA SER A 124 -13.67 -2.00 -2.98
C SER A 124 -14.74 -1.65 -1.94
N SER A 125 -15.67 -0.78 -2.29
CA SER A 125 -16.84 -0.44 -1.45
C SER A 125 -17.74 -1.66 -1.15
N GLN A 126 -17.62 -2.72 -1.95
CA GLN A 126 -18.35 -3.98 -1.74
C GLN A 126 -17.91 -4.75 -0.48
N MET A 127 -16.73 -4.42 0.08
CA MET A 127 -16.22 -5.11 1.26
C MET A 127 -16.86 -4.61 2.55
N GLY A 128 -17.05 -3.29 2.66
CA GLY A 128 -17.57 -2.65 3.87
C GLY A 128 -19.07 -2.31 3.84
N GLY A 129 -19.71 -2.31 2.67
CA GLY A 129 -21.10 -1.90 2.46
C GLY A 129 -21.99 -3.02 1.91
N TYR A 130 -23.30 -2.80 1.96
CA TYR A 130 -24.29 -3.71 1.36
C TYR A 130 -24.28 -3.58 -0.15
N TYR A 131 -24.26 -4.72 -0.83
CA TYR A 131 -24.29 -4.80 -2.27
C TYR A 131 -25.46 -5.70 -2.73
N TYR A 132 -26.13 -5.24 -3.78
CA TYR A 132 -27.26 -5.96 -4.34
C TYR A 132 -26.99 -6.20 -5.82
N SER A 133 -27.39 -7.35 -6.31
CA SER A 133 -27.37 -7.68 -7.74
C SER A 133 -28.76 -8.10 -8.20
N THR A 134 -29.02 -7.97 -9.48
CA THR A 134 -30.23 -8.47 -10.10
C THR A 134 -29.98 -9.88 -10.63
N VAL A 135 -30.87 -10.81 -10.29
CA VAL A 135 -30.86 -12.17 -10.79
C VAL A 135 -32.18 -12.43 -11.47
N PRO A 136 -32.22 -12.97 -12.70
CA PRO A 136 -33.46 -13.37 -13.35
C PRO A 136 -34.04 -14.60 -12.63
N TYR A 137 -35.30 -14.49 -12.25
CA TYR A 137 -36.08 -15.56 -11.68
C TYR A 137 -37.45 -15.65 -12.38
N MET A 138 -37.74 -16.74 -13.06
CA MET A 138 -39.01 -16.95 -13.80
C MET A 138 -39.43 -15.76 -14.68
N GLN A 139 -38.60 -15.20 -15.51
CA GLN A 139 -38.85 -14.03 -16.37
C GLN A 139 -38.97 -12.68 -15.62
N LEU A 140 -38.78 -12.64 -14.31
CA LEU A 140 -38.72 -11.41 -13.51
C LEU A 140 -37.30 -11.12 -13.06
N SER A 141 -36.95 -9.84 -12.98
CA SER A 141 -35.70 -9.43 -12.35
C SER A 141 -35.88 -9.33 -10.85
N THR A 142 -35.16 -10.16 -10.11
CA THR A 142 -35.18 -10.16 -8.64
C THR A 142 -33.91 -9.52 -8.10
N ILE A 143 -34.03 -8.71 -7.07
CA ILE A 143 -32.90 -8.10 -6.37
C ILE A 143 -32.47 -9.06 -5.26
N VAL A 144 -31.21 -9.50 -5.29
CA VAL A 144 -30.62 -10.34 -4.26
C VAL A 144 -29.41 -9.66 -3.63
N ARG A 145 -29.16 -9.95 -2.35
CA ARG A 145 -27.93 -9.54 -1.70
C ARG A 145 -26.76 -10.35 -2.29
N SER A 146 -25.74 -9.66 -2.78
CA SER A 146 -24.59 -10.28 -3.44
C SER A 146 -23.33 -10.36 -2.56
N ASN A 147 -23.35 -9.76 -1.36
CA ASN A 147 -22.25 -9.84 -0.40
C ASN A 147 -22.74 -9.87 1.04
N ILE A 148 -21.84 -10.24 1.95
CA ILE A 148 -21.99 -10.05 3.39
C ILE A 148 -21.08 -8.90 3.77
N PRO A 149 -21.59 -7.70 4.09
CA PRO A 149 -20.79 -6.53 4.39
C PRO A 149 -20.14 -6.68 5.77
N ASN A 150 -18.94 -6.16 5.91
CA ASN A 150 -18.33 -5.95 7.21
C ASN A 150 -18.41 -4.45 7.57
N VAL A 151 -19.41 -4.10 8.37
CA VAL A 151 -19.65 -2.71 8.81
C VAL A 151 -18.52 -2.17 9.71
N SER A 152 -17.70 -3.05 10.27
CA SER A 152 -16.55 -2.72 11.12
C SER A 152 -15.21 -2.76 10.36
N LEU A 153 -15.24 -2.84 9.03
CA LEU A 153 -14.04 -2.92 8.21
C LEU A 153 -13.22 -1.63 8.27
N LYS A 154 -11.96 -1.75 8.70
CA LYS A 154 -11.02 -0.63 8.85
C LYS A 154 -9.98 -0.63 7.74
N PRO A 155 -9.32 0.50 7.45
CA PRO A 155 -8.12 0.53 6.62
C PRO A 155 -6.98 -0.29 7.23
N GLU A 156 -6.21 -0.93 6.37
CA GLU A 156 -4.94 -1.54 6.76
C GLU A 156 -3.96 -0.46 7.23
N LYS A 157 -3.14 -0.77 8.21
CA LYS A 157 -2.13 0.13 8.77
C LYS A 157 -0.75 -0.49 8.61
N ASN A 158 0.20 0.32 8.16
CA ASN A 158 1.61 -0.02 8.14
C ASN A 158 2.38 0.94 9.04
N ALA A 159 3.05 0.41 10.06
CA ALA A 159 4.03 1.11 10.87
C ALA A 159 5.42 0.78 10.34
N SER A 160 6.17 1.80 9.92
CA SER A 160 7.48 1.67 9.31
C SER A 160 8.54 2.35 10.16
N LEU A 161 9.58 1.62 10.55
CA LEU A 161 10.80 2.14 11.15
C LEU A 161 11.92 1.97 10.13
N ASN A 162 12.67 3.04 9.86
CA ASN A 162 13.85 3.02 9.02
C ASN A 162 15.02 3.69 9.75
N LEU A 163 16.17 3.01 9.83
CA LEU A 163 17.42 3.50 10.38
C LEU A 163 18.48 3.42 9.29
N GLY A 164 19.08 4.55 8.93
CA GLY A 164 20.03 4.65 7.84
C GLY A 164 21.35 5.30 8.25
N LEU A 165 22.43 4.87 7.61
CA LEU A 165 23.76 5.45 7.72
C LEU A 165 24.33 5.70 6.32
N ASP A 166 24.63 6.96 5.98
CA ASP A 166 25.33 7.30 4.76
C ASP A 166 26.73 7.80 5.09
N LEU A 167 27.71 7.18 4.50
CA LEU A 167 29.13 7.54 4.62
C LEU A 167 29.73 7.82 3.23
N SER A 168 30.40 8.94 3.10
CA SER A 168 31.22 9.23 1.92
C SER A 168 32.60 9.70 2.35
N VAL A 169 33.64 9.07 1.83
CA VAL A 169 35.03 9.34 2.21
C VAL A 169 35.93 9.44 0.98
N LEU A 170 37.18 9.89 1.22
CA LEU A 170 38.24 9.99 0.21
C LEU A 170 37.84 10.83 -1.01
N ASN A 171 37.32 12.04 -0.77
CA ASN A 171 36.83 12.96 -1.82
C ASN A 171 35.72 12.31 -2.66
N ASN A 172 34.75 11.69 -1.98
CA ASN A 172 33.61 10.97 -2.58
C ASN A 172 34.01 9.74 -3.44
N ARG A 173 35.23 9.21 -3.24
CA ARG A 173 35.65 8.01 -3.96
C ARG A 173 35.03 6.73 -3.40
N LEU A 174 34.72 6.70 -2.11
CA LEU A 174 34.02 5.57 -1.48
C LEU A 174 32.74 6.09 -0.84
N ASN A 175 31.62 5.56 -1.30
CA ASN A 175 30.30 5.83 -0.78
C ASN A 175 29.71 4.51 -0.24
N VAL A 176 29.21 4.57 0.99
CA VAL A 176 28.57 3.42 1.67
C VAL A 176 27.23 3.90 2.21
N SER A 177 26.19 3.16 1.93
CA SER A 177 24.85 3.33 2.53
C SER A 177 24.45 2.03 3.20
N PHE A 178 24.02 2.12 4.43
CA PHE A 178 23.49 1.01 5.21
C PHE A 178 22.12 1.40 5.73
N ASP A 179 21.11 0.56 5.49
CA ASP A 179 19.75 0.76 5.95
C ASP A 179 19.24 -0.48 6.68
N TYR A 180 18.59 -0.27 7.81
CA TYR A 180 17.79 -1.24 8.52
C TYR A 180 16.34 -0.78 8.50
N TYR A 181 15.42 -1.66 8.16
CA TYR A 181 14.01 -1.38 8.18
C TYR A 181 13.18 -2.45 8.90
N ASN A 182 12.09 -2.01 9.51
CA ASN A 182 11.05 -2.87 10.06
C ASN A 182 9.68 -2.28 9.69
N ASN A 183 8.92 -3.00 8.89
CA ASN A 183 7.58 -2.67 8.47
C ASN A 183 6.58 -3.63 9.10
N GLN A 184 5.62 -3.12 9.83
CA GLN A 184 4.56 -3.90 10.47
C GLN A 184 3.20 -3.51 9.90
N ILE A 185 2.64 -4.38 9.06
CA ILE A 185 1.29 -4.22 8.54
C ILE A 185 0.34 -4.91 9.51
N SER A 186 -0.63 -4.16 9.99
CA SER A 186 -1.72 -4.63 10.87
C SER A 186 -3.06 -4.35 10.24
N ASP A 187 -4.10 -5.00 10.77
CA ASP A 187 -5.46 -4.88 10.26
C ASP A 187 -5.57 -5.27 8.75
N MET A 188 -4.71 -6.20 8.27
CA MET A 188 -4.77 -6.66 6.87
C MET A 188 -6.15 -7.24 6.56
N ILE A 189 -6.69 -6.83 5.42
CA ILE A 189 -7.99 -7.27 4.94
C ILE A 189 -7.84 -8.59 4.22
N SER A 190 -8.50 -9.63 4.71
CA SER A 190 -8.49 -10.96 4.11
C SER A 190 -9.90 -11.49 3.92
N ALA A 191 -10.08 -12.28 2.86
CA ALA A 191 -11.32 -13.01 2.62
C ALA A 191 -11.41 -14.19 3.58
N MET A 192 -12.46 -14.21 4.39
CA MET A 192 -12.73 -15.29 5.34
C MET A 192 -13.75 -16.27 4.74
N PRO A 193 -13.49 -17.57 4.80
CA PRO A 193 -14.50 -18.55 4.44
C PRO A 193 -15.64 -18.53 5.47
N LEU A 194 -16.86 -18.43 4.99
CA LEU A 194 -18.04 -18.57 5.82
C LEU A 194 -18.67 -19.96 5.63
N SER A 195 -19.50 -20.36 6.59
CA SER A 195 -20.31 -21.58 6.45
C SER A 195 -21.15 -21.54 5.17
N SER A 196 -21.29 -22.66 4.49
CA SER A 196 -22.11 -22.82 3.27
C SER A 196 -23.58 -22.41 3.44
N VAL A 197 -24.05 -22.31 4.68
CA VAL A 197 -25.41 -21.80 5.03
C VAL A 197 -25.56 -20.31 4.60
N TYR A 198 -24.46 -19.53 4.59
CA TYR A 198 -24.48 -18.13 4.17
C TYR A 198 -24.26 -17.94 2.64
N GLY A 199 -24.12 -19.04 1.90
CA GLY A 199 -23.76 -19.03 0.49
C GLY A 199 -22.24 -18.98 0.30
N SER A 200 -21.79 -19.10 -0.95
CA SER A 200 -20.36 -19.04 -1.32
C SER A 200 -19.87 -17.60 -1.51
N VAL A 201 -20.31 -16.67 -0.67
CA VAL A 201 -19.96 -15.24 -0.78
C VAL A 201 -18.80 -14.93 0.16
N PRO A 202 -17.74 -14.26 -0.31
CA PRO A 202 -16.60 -13.88 0.53
C PRO A 202 -17.02 -12.87 1.60
N TYR A 203 -16.54 -13.07 2.81
CA TYR A 203 -16.60 -12.10 3.90
C TYR A 203 -15.21 -11.53 4.14
N TYR A 204 -15.07 -10.21 4.11
CA TYR A 204 -13.78 -9.54 4.31
C TYR A 204 -13.66 -9.03 5.74
N ALA A 205 -12.53 -9.32 6.38
CA ALA A 205 -12.27 -8.89 7.75
C ALA A 205 -10.79 -8.50 7.94
N ASN A 206 -10.54 -7.64 8.94
CA ASN A 206 -9.20 -7.26 9.36
C ASN A 206 -8.62 -8.34 10.29
N VAL A 207 -7.98 -9.35 9.74
CA VAL A 207 -7.53 -10.54 10.50
C VAL A 207 -6.04 -10.85 10.33
N GLY A 208 -5.36 -10.19 9.40
CA GLY A 208 -3.96 -10.46 9.08
C GLY A 208 -3.00 -9.47 9.73
N LYS A 209 -1.79 -9.96 10.03
CA LYS A 209 -0.64 -9.16 10.40
C LYS A 209 0.58 -9.67 9.64
N LEU A 210 1.35 -8.75 9.07
CA LEU A 210 2.60 -9.04 8.37
C LEU A 210 3.72 -8.19 8.96
N GLU A 211 4.85 -8.79 9.22
CA GLU A 211 6.08 -8.10 9.59
C GLU A 211 7.14 -8.38 8.54
N ASN A 212 7.75 -7.32 8.01
CA ASN A 212 8.87 -7.37 7.07
C ASN A 212 10.04 -6.62 7.68
N THR A 213 11.14 -7.32 7.97
CA THR A 213 12.35 -6.75 8.54
C THR A 213 13.53 -7.05 7.63
N GLY A 214 14.40 -6.07 7.41
CA GLY A 214 15.54 -6.29 6.56
C GLY A 214 16.69 -5.32 6.79
N ILE A 215 17.81 -5.65 6.15
CA ILE A 215 19.02 -4.84 6.07
C ILE A 215 19.43 -4.70 4.62
N GLU A 216 19.91 -3.54 4.26
CA GLU A 216 20.43 -3.21 2.94
C GLU A 216 21.79 -2.55 3.09
N LEU A 217 22.77 -3.02 2.32
CA LEU A 217 24.10 -2.43 2.23
C LEU A 217 24.41 -2.14 0.77
N SER A 218 24.74 -0.89 0.48
CA SER A 218 25.21 -0.46 -0.83
C SER A 218 26.60 0.13 -0.69
N VAL A 219 27.52 -0.29 -1.55
CA VAL A 219 28.91 0.21 -1.58
C VAL A 219 29.23 0.60 -3.01
N GLN A 220 29.77 1.78 -3.20
CA GLN A 220 30.24 2.30 -4.49
C GLN A 220 31.63 2.89 -4.32
N ALA A 221 32.59 2.48 -5.16
CA ALA A 221 33.95 2.96 -5.13
C ALA A 221 34.42 3.45 -6.51
N SER A 222 34.97 4.67 -6.58
CA SER A 222 35.68 5.18 -7.74
C SER A 222 37.15 4.77 -7.63
N LEU A 223 37.50 3.64 -8.29
CA LEU A 223 38.84 3.05 -8.23
C LEU A 223 39.87 3.89 -8.97
N VAL A 224 39.50 4.41 -10.12
CA VAL A 224 40.33 5.28 -10.94
C VAL A 224 39.55 6.55 -11.24
N ARG A 225 40.16 7.70 -10.94
CA ARG A 225 39.58 8.99 -11.29
C ARG A 225 40.68 9.92 -11.80
N THR A 226 40.66 10.17 -13.10
CA THR A 226 41.55 11.10 -13.79
C THR A 226 40.72 12.18 -14.47
N ARG A 227 41.39 13.16 -15.12
CA ARG A 227 40.69 14.24 -15.81
C ARG A 227 39.78 13.76 -16.94
N ASN A 228 40.13 12.66 -17.62
CA ASN A 228 39.45 12.18 -18.83
C ASN A 228 38.83 10.77 -18.65
N PHE A 229 39.03 10.12 -17.50
CA PHE A 229 38.58 8.76 -17.28
C PHE A 229 38.21 8.53 -15.81
N GLU A 230 37.04 7.95 -15.57
CA GLU A 230 36.60 7.52 -14.25
C GLU A 230 36.11 6.07 -14.33
N TRP A 231 36.57 5.23 -13.40
CA TRP A 231 36.13 3.85 -13.26
C TRP A 231 35.49 3.65 -11.89
N ILE A 232 34.19 3.37 -11.92
CA ILE A 232 33.38 3.17 -10.72
C ILE A 232 32.96 1.70 -10.65
N VAL A 233 33.10 1.09 -9.47
CA VAL A 233 32.64 -0.25 -9.15
C VAL A 233 31.69 -0.15 -7.97
N GLY A 234 30.58 -0.86 -8.03
CA GLY A 234 29.59 -0.88 -6.94
C GLY A 234 28.91 -2.22 -6.82
N GLY A 235 28.38 -2.47 -5.64
CA GLY A 235 27.59 -3.64 -5.31
C GLY A 235 26.59 -3.34 -4.19
N ASN A 236 25.53 -4.11 -4.14
CA ASN A 236 24.53 -4.05 -3.09
C ASN A 236 24.23 -5.45 -2.56
N ILE A 237 23.93 -5.54 -1.27
CA ILE A 237 23.50 -6.76 -0.60
C ILE A 237 22.25 -6.41 0.20
N THR A 238 21.19 -7.19 0.01
CA THR A 238 19.93 -7.05 0.75
C THR A 238 19.58 -8.39 1.37
N ARG A 239 19.13 -8.35 2.62
CA ARG A 239 18.55 -9.48 3.31
C ARG A 239 17.25 -9.07 3.97
N SER A 240 16.17 -9.72 3.59
CA SER A 240 14.83 -9.50 4.17
C SER A 240 14.31 -10.78 4.83
N ARG A 241 13.42 -10.59 5.79
CA ARG A 241 12.65 -11.65 6.44
C ARG A 241 11.21 -11.20 6.59
N ASP A 242 10.31 -12.01 6.08
CA ASP A 242 8.87 -11.82 6.21
C ASP A 242 8.30 -12.80 7.24
N LEU A 243 7.41 -12.29 8.11
CA LEU A 243 6.64 -13.09 9.05
C LEU A 243 5.17 -12.72 8.88
N SER A 244 4.37 -13.66 8.42
CA SER A 244 2.93 -13.49 8.28
C SER A 244 2.21 -14.23 9.40
N LEU A 245 1.30 -13.54 10.10
CA LEU A 245 0.43 -14.08 11.13
C LEU A 245 -1.01 -13.85 10.70
N ILE A 246 -1.70 -14.92 10.33
CA ILE A 246 -3.13 -14.90 10.03
C ILE A 246 -3.82 -15.67 11.15
N HIS A 247 -4.58 -14.99 12.00
CA HIS A 247 -5.46 -15.62 12.96
C HIS A 247 -6.75 -16.09 12.25
N ILE A 248 -6.77 -17.33 11.80
CA ILE A 248 -8.00 -18.02 11.44
C ILE A 248 -8.57 -18.56 12.75
N SER A 249 -9.49 -17.82 13.36
CA SER A 249 -10.29 -18.42 14.43
C SER A 249 -11.16 -19.50 13.79
N GLU A 250 -10.90 -20.75 14.14
CA GLU A 250 -11.85 -21.82 13.80
C GLU A 250 -13.24 -21.45 14.33
N PRO A 251 -14.30 -21.59 13.52
CA PRO A 251 -15.63 -21.40 14.05
C PRO A 251 -15.84 -22.42 15.15
N THR A 252 -15.97 -21.95 16.38
CA THR A 252 -16.40 -22.77 17.52
C THR A 252 -17.69 -23.50 17.10
N ARG A 253 -17.64 -24.82 17.18
CA ARG A 253 -18.77 -25.75 16.92
C ARG A 253 -19.93 -25.47 17.87
#